data_5cadecd3c644c6c1b52047f1e4913d28
#
_entry.id   5cadecd3c644c6c1b52047f1e4913d28
#
_cell.length_a   1.000
_cell.length_b   1.000
_cell.length_c   1.000
_cell.angle_alpha   90.00
_cell.angle_beta   90.00
_cell.angle_gamma   90.00
#
_symmetry.space_group_name_H-M   'P 1'
#
loop_
_entity.id
_entity.type
_entity.pdbx_description
1 polymer ?
#
loop_
_entity_poly.entity_id
_entity_poly.type
_entity_poly.pdbx_seq_one_letter_code
_entity_poly.pdbx_strand_id
1 'polypeptide(L)'
;MYLQWGYNTEWYTKSNIHFKDVINGVPHDFTIYKAVAHDRNDLDAIYKKPVEISIPQYNYRIGFYLNTKHTKAIEINYDHTKYVVYDNQKLRTKGFIGPDYIDKDTAFNASQLHFEHTNDANIYHINYVRQY
;
A
#
# COMPACT_ATOMS: atom_id res chain seq x y z
N MET A 1 1.61 28.64 10.52
CA MET A 1 1.73 27.19 10.58
C MET A 1 0.35 26.58 10.68
N TYR A 2 0.11 25.46 10.00
CA TYR A 2 -1.11 24.67 10.14
C TYR A 2 -0.76 23.18 10.22
N LEU A 3 -1.65 22.42 10.83
CA LEU A 3 -1.59 20.97 10.94
C LEU A 3 -2.88 20.41 10.36
N GLN A 4 -2.77 19.40 9.53
CA GLN A 4 -3.88 18.65 8.98
C GLN A 4 -3.65 17.16 9.23
N TRP A 5 -4.71 16.49 9.59
CA TRP A 5 -4.74 15.04 9.75
C TRP A 5 -5.96 14.48 9.03
N GLY A 6 -5.81 13.30 8.45
CA GLY A 6 -6.90 12.66 7.74
C GLY A 6 -6.65 11.18 7.50
N TYR A 7 -7.64 10.55 6.88
CA TYR A 7 -7.55 9.20 6.34
C TYR A 7 -7.46 9.27 4.82
N ASN A 8 -6.73 8.33 4.23
CA ASN A 8 -6.64 8.17 2.79
C ASN A 8 -7.26 6.84 2.34
N THR A 9 -7.72 6.85 1.10
CA THR A 9 -8.16 5.67 0.36
C THR A 9 -7.37 5.63 -0.93
N GLU A 10 -6.86 4.46 -1.29
CA GLU A 10 -5.96 4.32 -2.42
C GLU A 10 -6.43 3.27 -3.41
N TRP A 11 -6.10 3.51 -4.67
CA TRP A 11 -6.32 2.59 -5.77
C TRP A 11 -5.00 2.23 -6.40
N TYR A 12 -4.80 0.94 -6.63
CA TYR A 12 -3.56 0.43 -7.18
C TYR A 12 -3.72 -0.02 -8.62
N THR A 13 -2.75 0.31 -9.44
CA THR A 13 -2.61 -0.31 -10.76
C THR A 13 -2.15 -1.75 -10.60
N LYS A 14 -2.45 -2.59 -11.63
CA LYS A 14 -2.00 -3.99 -11.63
C LYS A 14 -0.48 -4.06 -11.57
N SER A 15 0.03 -4.89 -10.67
CA SER A 15 1.47 -5.03 -10.40
C SER A 15 1.99 -6.41 -10.77
N ASN A 16 3.25 -6.47 -11.21
CA ASN A 16 3.99 -7.71 -11.30
C ASN A 16 4.80 -7.86 -10.02
N ILE A 17 4.66 -8.99 -9.33
CA ILE A 17 5.30 -9.24 -8.04
C ILE A 17 6.20 -10.45 -8.18
N HIS A 18 7.48 -10.25 -7.89
CA HIS A 18 8.48 -11.30 -7.90
C HIS A 18 8.75 -11.80 -6.49
N PHE A 19 8.63 -13.10 -6.31
CA PHE A 19 8.92 -13.79 -5.07
C PHE A 19 10.21 -14.58 -5.21
N LYS A 20 11.13 -14.34 -4.26
CA LYS A 20 12.37 -15.09 -4.18
C LYS A 20 12.67 -15.37 -2.71
N ASP A 21 12.60 -16.63 -2.34
CA ASP A 21 12.80 -17.08 -0.96
C ASP A 21 13.21 -18.55 -0.89
N VAL A 22 13.65 -18.97 0.29
CA VAL A 22 13.93 -20.38 0.61
C VAL A 22 13.04 -20.82 1.77
N ILE A 23 12.01 -21.59 1.48
CA ILE A 23 11.03 -22.07 2.47
C ILE A 23 11.34 -23.52 2.81
N ASN A 24 11.65 -23.82 4.09
CA ASN A 24 12.02 -25.15 4.55
C ASN A 24 13.16 -25.80 3.74
N GLY A 25 14.14 -25.01 3.32
CA GLY A 25 15.29 -25.46 2.53
C GLY A 25 14.99 -25.65 1.03
N VAL A 26 13.78 -25.35 0.58
CA VAL A 26 13.35 -25.43 -0.82
C VAL A 26 13.33 -24.02 -1.44
N PRO A 27 14.11 -23.77 -2.50
CA PRO A 27 14.14 -22.47 -3.16
C PRO A 27 12.87 -22.22 -3.98
N HIS A 28 12.37 -21.00 -3.92
CA HIS A 28 11.27 -20.48 -4.73
C HIS A 28 11.75 -19.24 -5.46
N ASP A 29 11.49 -19.14 -6.74
CA ASP A 29 11.86 -17.99 -7.57
C ASP A 29 10.84 -17.86 -8.72
N PHE A 30 9.76 -17.11 -8.48
CA PHE A 30 8.67 -16.95 -9.43
C PHE A 30 8.07 -15.55 -9.43
N THR A 31 7.38 -15.22 -10.52
CA THR A 31 6.66 -13.95 -10.67
C THR A 31 5.20 -14.19 -10.93
N ILE A 32 4.33 -13.48 -10.23
CA ILE A 32 2.91 -13.32 -10.58
C ILE A 32 2.72 -12.03 -11.36
N TYR A 33 1.91 -12.09 -12.42
CA TYR A 33 1.73 -10.96 -13.32
C TYR A 33 0.35 -10.35 -13.19
N LYS A 34 0.30 -9.02 -13.23
CA LYS A 34 -0.94 -8.23 -13.23
C LYS A 34 -1.83 -8.47 -12.01
N ALA A 35 -1.22 -8.70 -10.86
CA ALA A 35 -1.93 -8.82 -9.59
C ALA A 35 -2.75 -7.54 -9.31
N VAL A 36 -3.99 -7.72 -8.90
CA VAL A 36 -4.87 -6.65 -8.43
C VAL A 36 -4.77 -6.59 -6.92
N ALA A 37 -4.59 -5.40 -6.40
CA ALA A 37 -4.52 -5.14 -4.97
C ALA A 37 -5.53 -4.07 -4.56
N HIS A 38 -5.82 -4.03 -3.28
CA HIS A 38 -6.66 -3.03 -2.64
C HIS A 38 -5.96 -2.47 -1.41
N ASP A 39 -6.42 -1.33 -0.94
CA ASP A 39 -6.09 -0.84 0.37
C ASP A 39 -6.90 -1.57 1.46
N ARG A 40 -6.52 -1.40 2.71
CA ARG A 40 -7.21 -2.01 3.85
C ARG A 40 -7.82 -0.89 4.69
N ASN A 41 -8.73 -0.12 4.10
CA ASN A 41 -9.50 0.88 4.82
C ASN A 41 -10.70 0.21 5.52
N ASP A 42 -11.02 0.68 6.71
CA ASP A 42 -12.25 0.34 7.42
C ASP A 42 -13.02 1.62 7.73
N LEU A 43 -13.73 2.11 6.71
CA LEU A 43 -14.55 3.30 6.82
C LEU A 43 -15.67 3.13 7.86
N ASP A 44 -16.19 1.91 8.01
CA ASP A 44 -17.24 1.60 9.00
C ASP A 44 -16.74 1.77 10.43
N ALA A 45 -15.50 1.37 10.71
CA ALA A 45 -14.91 1.58 12.03
C ALA A 45 -14.67 3.07 12.31
N ILE A 46 -14.25 3.84 11.30
CA ILE A 46 -14.09 5.30 11.42
C ILE A 46 -15.41 5.97 11.77
N TYR A 47 -16.50 5.57 11.13
CA TYR A 47 -17.84 6.11 11.42
C TYR A 47 -18.35 5.72 12.82
N LYS A 48 -18.10 4.49 13.26
CA LYS A 48 -18.59 3.98 14.55
C LYS A 48 -17.75 4.44 15.74
N LYS A 49 -16.45 4.66 15.53
CA LYS A 49 -15.50 4.98 16.59
C LYS A 49 -14.44 5.99 16.13
N PRO A 50 -14.82 7.24 15.87
CA PRO A 50 -13.93 8.24 15.28
C PRO A 50 -12.72 8.60 16.15
N VAL A 51 -12.71 8.20 17.42
CA VAL A 51 -11.61 8.47 18.36
C VAL A 51 -10.71 7.23 18.58
N GLU A 52 -11.16 6.04 18.21
CA GLU A 52 -10.32 4.84 18.24
C GLU A 52 -9.53 4.74 16.94
N ILE A 53 -8.31 5.28 16.93
CA ILE A 53 -7.37 5.21 15.81
C ILE A 53 -6.75 3.80 15.78
N SER A 54 -7.56 2.79 15.49
CA SER A 54 -7.07 1.40 15.38
C SER A 54 -6.69 1.01 13.97
N ILE A 55 -6.96 1.87 12.96
CA ILE A 55 -6.76 1.54 11.57
C ILE A 55 -5.75 2.49 10.96
N PRO A 56 -4.59 1.98 10.65
CA PRO A 56 -3.48 2.80 10.18
C PRO A 56 -3.54 3.00 8.66
N GLN A 57 -4.49 3.79 8.17
CA GLN A 57 -4.43 4.46 6.88
C GLN A 57 -4.66 5.94 7.12
N TYR A 58 -3.62 6.61 7.53
CA TYR A 58 -3.68 8.01 7.94
C TYR A 58 -2.65 8.84 7.19
N ASN A 59 -2.96 10.12 7.07
CA ASN A 59 -2.02 11.12 6.60
C ASN A 59 -1.87 12.26 7.60
N TYR A 60 -0.67 12.80 7.65
CA TYR A 60 -0.34 14.01 8.40
C TYR A 60 0.27 15.03 7.46
N ARG A 61 -0.12 16.30 7.65
CA ARG A 61 0.45 17.43 6.92
C ARG A 61 0.77 18.55 7.88
N ILE A 62 1.98 19.05 7.79
CA ILE A 62 2.44 20.23 8.55
C ILE A 62 2.86 21.28 7.54
N GLY A 63 2.16 22.42 7.54
CA GLY A 63 2.42 23.51 6.63
C GLY A 63 2.95 24.76 7.34
N PHE A 64 3.98 25.36 6.73
CA PHE A 64 4.60 26.60 7.19
C PHE A 64 4.37 27.70 6.17
N TYR A 65 3.62 28.75 6.55
CA TYR A 65 3.41 29.90 5.68
C TYR A 65 4.70 30.67 5.49
N LEU A 66 4.98 31.01 4.23
CA LEU A 66 6.16 31.78 3.82
C LEU A 66 5.89 33.27 3.78
N ASN A 67 4.63 33.69 3.88
CA ASN A 67 4.25 35.10 3.84
C ASN A 67 3.10 35.41 4.80
N THR A 68 2.99 36.67 5.16
CA THR A 68 1.96 37.19 6.10
C THR A 68 0.53 37.06 5.57
N LYS A 69 0.36 37.00 4.24
CA LYS A 69 -0.95 36.83 3.59
C LYS A 69 -1.42 35.37 3.56
N HIS A 70 -0.60 34.45 4.05
CA HIS A 70 -0.88 33.01 4.10
C HIS A 70 -1.17 32.37 2.72
N THR A 71 -0.69 32.99 1.63
CA THR A 71 -0.93 32.52 0.26
C THR A 71 0.16 31.60 -0.27
N LYS A 72 1.26 31.44 0.46
CA LYS A 72 2.38 30.57 0.10
C LYS A 72 2.80 29.77 1.32
N ALA A 73 3.01 28.48 1.14
CA ALA A 73 3.49 27.60 2.21
C ALA A 73 4.43 26.52 1.68
N ILE A 74 5.28 26.01 2.55
CA ILE A 74 5.94 24.71 2.40
C ILE A 74 5.19 23.74 3.30
N GLU A 75 4.88 22.56 2.75
CA GLU A 75 4.14 21.52 3.45
C GLU A 75 4.95 20.22 3.45
N ILE A 76 5.08 19.60 4.61
CA ILE A 76 5.65 18.28 4.79
C ILE A 76 4.49 17.33 5.03
N ASN A 77 4.39 16.28 4.22
CA ASN A 77 3.35 15.28 4.29
C ASN A 77 3.95 13.92 4.62
N TYR A 78 3.18 13.17 5.38
CA TYR A 78 3.41 11.77 5.66
C TYR A 78 2.12 11.01 5.38
N ASP A 79 2.19 10.02 4.49
CA ASP A 79 1.09 9.13 4.17
C ASP A 79 1.48 7.69 4.51
N HIS A 80 0.63 7.01 5.27
CA HIS A 80 0.75 5.58 5.53
C HIS A 80 -0.26 4.85 4.67
N THR A 81 0.22 3.90 3.86
CA THR A 81 -0.57 3.19 2.87
C THR A 81 -0.55 1.68 3.13
N LYS A 82 -1.53 0.96 2.62
CA LYS A 82 -1.62 -0.49 2.72
C LYS A 82 -1.89 -1.09 1.37
N TYR A 83 -1.04 -2.00 0.95
CA TYR A 83 -1.17 -2.72 -0.31
C TYR A 83 -1.45 -4.18 -0.02
N VAL A 84 -2.66 -4.66 -0.32
CA VAL A 84 -3.08 -6.04 -0.08
C VAL A 84 -3.52 -6.67 -1.40
N VAL A 85 -2.85 -7.71 -1.82
CA VAL A 85 -3.22 -8.47 -3.02
C VAL A 85 -4.44 -9.34 -2.71
N TYR A 86 -5.47 -9.28 -3.59
CA TYR A 86 -6.62 -10.16 -3.42
C TYR A 86 -6.21 -11.62 -3.53
N ASP A 87 -6.63 -12.44 -2.58
CA ASP A 87 -6.46 -13.88 -2.63
C ASP A 87 -7.32 -14.52 -3.74
N ASN A 88 -6.99 -15.73 -4.15
CA ASN A 88 -7.70 -16.53 -5.14
C ASN A 88 -7.81 -15.91 -6.54
N GLN A 89 -7.02 -14.89 -6.86
CA GLN A 89 -6.93 -14.37 -8.21
C GLN A 89 -6.27 -15.43 -9.12
N LYS A 90 -6.86 -15.64 -10.30
CA LYS A 90 -6.22 -16.44 -11.35
C LYS A 90 -5.24 -15.56 -12.11
N LEU A 91 -3.95 -15.72 -11.82
CA LEU A 91 -2.86 -14.90 -12.33
C LEU A 91 -1.85 -15.71 -13.12
N ARG A 92 -1.33 -15.15 -14.20
CA ARG A 92 -0.19 -15.75 -14.89
C ARG A 92 0.98 -15.81 -13.92
N THR A 93 1.48 -17.02 -13.70
CA THR A 93 2.60 -17.27 -12.81
C THR A 93 3.72 -17.93 -13.60
N LYS A 94 4.95 -17.42 -13.46
CA LYS A 94 6.11 -17.93 -14.17
C LYS A 94 7.32 -18.00 -13.27
N GLY A 95 8.00 -19.13 -13.27
CA GLY A 95 9.22 -19.38 -12.51
C GLY A 95 9.19 -20.69 -11.76
N PHE A 96 10.02 -20.82 -10.75
CA PHE A 96 10.16 -22.03 -9.95
C PHE A 96 9.39 -21.93 -8.64
N ILE A 97 8.49 -22.88 -8.40
CA ILE A 97 7.88 -23.10 -7.08
C ILE A 97 8.44 -24.41 -6.54
N GLY A 98 9.44 -24.31 -5.68
CA GLY A 98 10.24 -25.45 -5.30
C GLY A 98 10.98 -26.02 -6.52
N PRO A 99 10.97 -27.35 -6.74
CA PRO A 99 11.64 -27.97 -7.87
C PRO A 99 10.91 -27.77 -9.20
N ASP A 100 9.63 -27.37 -9.17
CA ASP A 100 8.78 -27.35 -10.35
C ASP A 100 8.81 -25.99 -11.04
N TYR A 101 9.17 -25.99 -12.33
CA TYR A 101 9.00 -24.81 -13.18
C TYR A 101 7.55 -24.72 -13.67
N ILE A 102 6.95 -23.57 -13.47
CA ILE A 102 5.59 -23.28 -13.93
C ILE A 102 5.59 -22.08 -14.88
N ASP A 103 4.70 -22.13 -15.87
CA ASP A 103 4.39 -21.01 -16.77
C ASP A 103 2.92 -21.12 -17.19
N LYS A 104 2.01 -20.91 -16.23
CA LYS A 104 0.57 -21.05 -16.39
C LYS A 104 -0.21 -20.10 -15.50
N ASP A 105 -1.49 -19.99 -15.76
CA ASP A 105 -2.41 -19.32 -14.86
C ASP A 105 -2.62 -20.16 -13.59
N THR A 106 -2.34 -19.56 -12.45
CA THR A 106 -2.45 -20.20 -11.13
C THR A 106 -3.26 -19.30 -10.21
N ALA A 107 -4.13 -19.90 -9.42
CA ALA A 107 -4.81 -19.24 -8.32
C ALA A 107 -4.21 -19.73 -7.00
N PHE A 108 -3.75 -18.80 -6.18
CA PHE A 108 -3.26 -19.10 -4.84
C PHE A 108 -4.33 -18.69 -3.83
N ASN A 109 -4.64 -19.56 -2.91
CA ASN A 109 -5.45 -19.20 -1.75
C ASN A 109 -4.57 -18.59 -0.64
N ALA A 110 -5.19 -17.98 0.35
CA ALA A 110 -4.49 -17.29 1.44
C ALA A 110 -3.49 -18.16 2.22
N SER A 111 -3.72 -19.48 2.28
CA SER A 111 -2.79 -20.39 2.95
C SER A 111 -1.56 -20.77 2.11
N GLN A 112 -1.65 -20.60 0.79
CA GLN A 112 -0.58 -20.89 -0.15
C GLN A 112 0.29 -19.66 -0.42
N LEU A 113 -0.34 -18.52 -0.64
CA LEU A 113 0.32 -17.25 -0.90
C LEU A 113 -0.61 -16.09 -0.51
N HIS A 114 -0.28 -15.42 0.57
CA HIS A 114 -0.90 -14.15 0.94
C HIS A 114 0.16 -13.06 0.88
N PHE A 115 -0.08 -12.00 0.11
CA PHE A 115 0.86 -10.91 -0.01
C PHE A 115 0.21 -9.59 0.42
N GLU A 116 0.74 -9.04 1.48
CA GLU A 116 0.39 -7.69 1.92
C GLU A 116 1.64 -6.90 2.30
N HIS A 117 1.62 -5.63 1.98
CA HIS A 117 2.62 -4.66 2.39
C HIS A 117 1.92 -3.55 3.18
N THR A 118 1.87 -3.73 4.50
CA THR A 118 1.01 -2.93 5.38
C THR A 118 1.77 -2.17 6.46
N ASN A 119 3.01 -2.58 6.79
CA ASN A 119 3.77 -1.98 7.88
C ASN A 119 4.77 -0.90 7.43
N ASP A 120 5.27 -0.97 6.19
CA ASP A 120 6.38 -0.14 5.72
C ASP A 120 6.05 0.73 4.50
N ALA A 121 4.78 0.75 4.07
CA ALA A 121 4.37 1.59 2.95
C ALA A 121 4.14 3.04 3.42
N ASN A 122 5.24 3.72 3.70
CA ASN A 122 5.25 5.10 4.17
C ASN A 122 5.78 6.01 3.07
N ILE A 123 5.03 7.06 2.75
CA ILE A 123 5.38 8.02 1.71
C ILE A 123 5.56 9.40 2.35
N TYR A 124 6.71 10.02 2.07
CA TYR A 124 7.01 11.36 2.54
C TYR A 124 7.08 12.31 1.36
N HIS A 125 6.38 13.44 1.45
CA HIS A 125 6.36 14.47 0.42
C HIS A 125 6.71 15.82 0.99
N ILE A 126 7.33 16.66 0.15
CA ILE A 126 7.49 18.08 0.40
C ILE A 126 6.80 18.83 -0.72
N ASN A 127 5.80 19.63 -0.37
CA ASN A 127 5.01 20.39 -1.33
C ASN A 127 5.23 21.89 -1.16
N TYR A 128 5.25 22.60 -2.27
CA TYR A 128 5.06 24.02 -2.29
C TYR A 128 3.59 24.33 -2.61
N VAL A 129 2.92 24.96 -1.66
CA VAL A 129 1.49 25.31 -1.78
C VAL A 129 1.36 26.79 -2.11
N ARG A 130 0.56 27.10 -3.15
CA ARG A 130 0.23 28.46 -3.52
C ARG A 130 -1.28 28.59 -3.70
N GLN A 131 -1.87 29.54 -2.99
CA GLN A 131 -3.26 29.97 -3.17
C GLN A 131 -3.31 31.21 -4.07
N TYR A 132 -4.25 31.24 -4.99
CA TYR A 132 -4.49 32.33 -5.92
C TYR A 132 -5.69 33.16 -5.48
#